data_7ab568fabad1b278edb0bff0259de5e5
#
_entry.id   7ab568fabad1b278edb0bff0259de5e5
#
_cell.length_a   1.000
_cell.length_b   1.000
_cell.length_c   1.000
_cell.angle_alpha   90.00
_cell.angle_beta   90.00
_cell.angle_gamma   90.00
#
_symmetry.space_group_name_H-M   'P 1'
#
loop_
_entity.id
_entity.type
_entity.pdbx_description
1 polymer ?
#
loop_
_entity_poly.entity_id
_entity_poly.type
_entity_poly.pdbx_seq_one_letter_code
_entity_poly.pdbx_strand_id
1 'polypeptide(L)'
;MPLTIELQPSETQVAFNVKRWSEILNDPELVRLPHRIETDRHGRIIMTPPPAPFHGQKQHRVGSLLERLLPHGIVLVECPISTSDGVKAADVAWVDEERATEIKTEVCLVRAPEICVEVLPPSNTVAEIREKIALYFEAGAREVWICNQDGTMHFYYDGNTNIRERSEICPDFPTQIEL
;
A
#
# COMPACT_ATOMS: atom_id res chain seq x y z
N MET A 1 35.35 -35.82 12.54
CA MET A 1 34.44 -34.98 13.38
C MET A 1 33.49 -34.23 12.46
N PRO A 2 32.19 -34.26 12.68
CA PRO A 2 31.28 -33.44 11.88
C PRO A 2 31.49 -31.95 12.23
N LEU A 3 31.51 -31.09 11.23
CA LEU A 3 31.56 -29.66 11.37
C LEU A 3 30.12 -29.15 11.58
N THR A 4 29.82 -28.59 12.74
CA THR A 4 28.55 -27.95 13.00
C THR A 4 28.70 -26.44 12.75
N ILE A 5 27.94 -25.90 11.81
CA ILE A 5 27.87 -24.46 11.54
C ILE A 5 26.55 -23.97 12.12
N GLU A 6 26.63 -23.13 13.15
CA GLU A 6 25.47 -22.38 13.60
C GLU A 6 25.27 -21.19 12.68
N LEU A 7 24.18 -21.22 11.91
CA LEU A 7 23.75 -20.07 11.14
C LEU A 7 23.01 -19.13 12.08
N GLN A 8 23.33 -17.83 12.02
CA GLN A 8 22.53 -16.81 12.69
C GLN A 8 21.08 -16.89 12.19
N PRO A 9 20.07 -16.72 13.06
CA PRO A 9 18.70 -16.65 12.62
C PRO A 9 18.58 -15.60 11.51
N SER A 10 18.03 -15.96 10.35
CA SER A 10 17.76 -14.99 9.31
C SER A 10 16.76 -13.98 9.84
N GLU A 11 17.07 -12.69 9.68
CA GLU A 11 16.13 -11.60 9.97
C GLU A 11 14.83 -11.86 9.18
N THR A 12 13.66 -11.67 9.81
CA THR A 12 12.39 -11.80 9.09
C THR A 12 12.27 -10.68 8.05
N GLN A 13 11.57 -10.93 6.94
CA GLN A 13 11.37 -9.90 5.91
C GLN A 13 10.75 -8.62 6.50
N VAL A 14 9.85 -8.75 7.45
CA VAL A 14 9.24 -7.60 8.16
C VAL A 14 10.29 -6.80 8.91
N ALA A 15 11.12 -7.44 9.72
CA ALA A 15 12.17 -6.74 10.47
C ALA A 15 13.18 -6.06 9.55
N PHE A 16 13.58 -6.74 8.48
CA PHE A 16 14.42 -6.17 7.43
C PHE A 16 13.80 -4.95 6.78
N ASN A 17 12.53 -5.02 6.38
CA ASN A 17 11.80 -3.92 5.75
C ASN A 17 11.71 -2.69 6.67
N VAL A 18 11.34 -2.88 7.94
CA VAL A 18 11.23 -1.80 8.93
C VAL A 18 12.58 -1.09 9.11
N LYS A 19 13.64 -1.88 9.28
CA LYS A 19 15.00 -1.33 9.41
C LYS A 19 15.41 -0.56 8.16
N ARG A 20 15.24 -1.17 6.98
CA ARG A 20 15.62 -0.56 5.70
C ARG A 20 14.82 0.71 5.42
N TRP A 21 13.52 0.70 5.71
CA TRP A 21 12.67 1.88 5.54
C TRP A 21 13.06 3.02 6.48
N SER A 22 13.41 2.69 7.73
CA SER A 22 13.95 3.67 8.67
C SER A 22 15.25 4.31 8.18
N GLU A 23 16.16 3.53 7.57
CA GLU A 23 17.38 4.08 6.95
C GLU A 23 17.06 5.06 5.83
N ILE A 24 16.11 4.72 4.95
CA ILE A 24 15.66 5.57 3.84
C ILE A 24 15.08 6.90 4.35
N LEU A 25 14.21 6.85 5.36
CA LEU A 25 13.60 8.06 5.94
C LEU A 25 14.61 8.98 6.64
N ASN A 26 15.74 8.43 7.10
CA ASN A 26 16.80 9.19 7.72
C ASN A 26 17.92 9.63 6.75
N ASP A 27 17.86 9.22 5.48
CA ASP A 27 18.84 9.64 4.48
C ASP A 27 18.49 11.03 3.93
N PRO A 28 19.32 12.06 4.20
CA PRO A 28 19.01 13.43 3.82
C PRO A 28 19.03 13.67 2.30
N GLU A 29 19.67 12.82 1.52
CA GLU A 29 19.68 12.92 0.07
C GLU A 29 18.42 12.31 -0.53
N LEU A 30 18.00 11.12 -0.05
CA LEU A 30 16.80 10.46 -0.53
C LEU A 30 15.52 11.25 -0.21
N VAL A 31 15.42 11.81 1.00
CA VAL A 31 14.24 12.61 1.42
C VAL A 31 14.05 13.88 0.58
N ARG A 32 15.11 14.41 -0.02
CA ARG A 32 15.04 15.60 -0.87
C ARG A 32 14.62 15.32 -2.30
N LEU A 33 14.63 14.05 -2.72
CA LEU A 33 14.29 13.70 -4.09
C LEU A 33 12.76 13.81 -4.28
N PRO A 34 12.30 14.45 -5.36
CA PRO A 34 10.87 14.58 -5.66
C PRO A 34 10.34 13.28 -6.32
N HIS A 35 10.57 12.14 -5.68
CA HIS A 35 10.21 10.83 -6.19
C HIS A 35 9.49 10.05 -5.10
N ARG A 36 8.51 9.25 -5.52
CA ARG A 36 7.95 8.20 -4.67
C ARG A 36 8.99 7.08 -4.55
N ILE A 37 9.20 6.62 -3.34
CA ILE A 37 10.16 5.56 -3.03
C ILE A 37 9.39 4.33 -2.56
N GLU A 38 9.75 3.18 -3.12
CA GLU A 38 9.41 1.84 -2.66
C GLU A 38 10.69 1.01 -2.55
N THR A 39 10.64 -0.19 -1.98
CA THR A 39 11.75 -1.13 -2.00
C THR A 39 11.33 -2.49 -2.51
N ASP A 40 12.30 -3.30 -2.96
CA ASP A 40 12.11 -4.72 -3.17
C ASP A 40 12.51 -5.53 -1.92
N ARG A 41 12.35 -6.86 -1.97
CA ARG A 41 12.70 -7.79 -0.88
C ARG A 41 14.16 -7.73 -0.45
N HIS A 42 15.05 -7.24 -1.31
CA HIS A 42 16.48 -7.09 -1.04
C HIS A 42 16.84 -5.69 -0.54
N GLY A 43 15.85 -4.81 -0.33
CA GLY A 43 16.04 -3.43 0.11
C GLY A 43 16.56 -2.48 -0.96
N ARG A 44 16.53 -2.89 -2.25
CA ARG A 44 16.86 -1.99 -3.36
C ARG A 44 15.77 -0.95 -3.51
N ILE A 45 16.19 0.29 -3.70
CA ILE A 45 15.27 1.41 -3.84
C ILE A 45 14.70 1.45 -5.26
N ILE A 46 13.38 1.53 -5.35
CA ILE A 46 12.62 1.73 -6.57
C ILE A 46 12.04 3.14 -6.52
N MET A 47 12.44 3.97 -7.47
CA MET A 47 11.96 5.35 -7.55
C MET A 47 11.01 5.52 -8.72
N THR A 48 9.86 6.11 -8.46
CA THR A 48 8.92 6.51 -9.51
C THR A 48 8.80 8.03 -9.55
N PRO A 49 8.64 8.65 -10.74
CA PRO A 49 8.42 10.08 -10.84
C PRO A 49 7.20 10.54 -10.04
N PRO A 50 7.14 11.83 -9.65
CA PRO A 50 5.95 12.39 -9.04
C PRO A 50 4.72 12.12 -9.92
N PRO A 51 3.56 11.82 -9.31
CA PRO A 51 2.35 11.58 -10.07
C PRO A 51 1.87 12.85 -10.78
N ALA A 52 1.19 12.68 -11.92
CA ALA A 52 0.53 13.78 -12.58
C ALA A 52 -0.60 14.38 -11.70
N PRO A 53 -0.96 15.67 -11.86
CA PRO A 53 -2.02 16.32 -11.07
C PRO A 53 -3.34 15.56 -11.02
N PHE A 54 -3.71 14.92 -12.12
CA PHE A 54 -4.91 14.12 -12.24
C PHE A 54 -4.90 12.85 -11.35
N HIS A 55 -3.75 12.23 -11.14
CA HIS A 55 -3.58 11.14 -10.20
C HIS A 55 -3.85 11.62 -8.76
N GLY A 56 -3.24 12.73 -8.36
CA GLY A 56 -3.47 13.34 -7.04
C GLY A 56 -4.93 13.74 -6.81
N GLN A 57 -5.64 14.19 -7.86
CA GLN A 57 -7.08 14.47 -7.80
C GLN A 57 -7.88 13.21 -7.47
N LYS A 58 -7.56 12.07 -8.09
CA LYS A 58 -8.22 10.78 -7.80
C LYS A 58 -7.91 10.31 -6.39
N GLN A 59 -6.64 10.35 -5.94
CA GLN A 59 -6.27 10.02 -4.56
C GLN A 59 -7.10 10.85 -3.57
N HIS A 60 -7.18 12.16 -3.78
CA HIS A 60 -7.96 13.04 -2.93
C HIS A 60 -9.46 12.69 -2.93
N ARG A 61 -10.05 12.41 -4.08
CA ARG A 61 -11.48 12.05 -4.19
C ARG A 61 -11.78 10.73 -3.49
N VAL A 62 -10.95 9.71 -3.70
CA VAL A 62 -11.09 8.42 -3.04
C VAL A 62 -10.94 8.57 -1.53
N GLY A 63 -9.92 9.28 -1.06
CA GLY A 63 -9.69 9.53 0.36
C GLY A 63 -10.84 10.28 1.02
N SER A 64 -11.32 11.37 0.41
CA SER A 64 -12.44 12.16 0.93
C SER A 64 -13.76 11.38 0.99
N LEU A 65 -13.98 10.47 0.03
CA LEU A 65 -15.13 9.58 0.05
C LEU A 65 -15.03 8.57 1.21
N LEU A 66 -13.85 7.96 1.41
CA LEU A 66 -13.61 7.04 2.53
C LEU A 66 -13.80 7.73 3.88
N GLU A 67 -13.24 8.92 4.10
CA GLU A 67 -13.44 9.68 5.34
C GLU A 67 -14.91 9.95 5.63
N ARG A 68 -15.70 10.30 4.60
CA ARG A 68 -17.12 10.60 4.75
C ARG A 68 -17.96 9.36 5.01
N LEU A 69 -17.65 8.24 4.31
CA LEU A 69 -18.45 7.01 4.37
C LEU A 69 -18.06 6.09 5.52
N LEU A 70 -16.79 6.14 5.96
CA LEU A 70 -16.23 5.36 7.06
C LEU A 70 -15.62 6.28 8.14
N PRO A 71 -16.45 7.07 8.86
CA PRO A 71 -15.97 8.11 9.78
C PRO A 71 -15.24 7.56 11.04
N HIS A 72 -15.31 6.25 11.30
CA HIS A 72 -14.68 5.57 12.43
C HIS A 72 -13.33 4.96 12.09
N GLY A 73 -12.63 5.50 11.10
CA GLY A 73 -11.31 5.05 10.72
C GLY A 73 -10.44 6.23 10.31
N ILE A 74 -9.25 5.90 9.84
CA ILE A 74 -8.22 6.88 9.43
C ILE A 74 -7.86 6.62 7.99
N VAL A 75 -7.93 7.67 7.17
CA VAL A 75 -7.44 7.64 5.79
C VAL A 75 -5.98 8.09 5.75
N LEU A 76 -5.16 7.32 5.06
CA LEU A 76 -3.76 7.61 4.78
C LEU A 76 -3.57 7.74 3.27
N VAL A 77 -2.64 8.58 2.86
CA VAL A 77 -2.18 8.68 1.47
C VAL A 77 -0.70 8.31 1.41
N GLU A 78 -0.26 7.73 0.29
CA GLU A 78 1.13 7.26 0.14
C GLU A 78 1.58 6.39 1.33
N CYS A 79 0.71 5.44 1.73
CA CYS A 79 0.88 4.64 2.93
C CYS A 79 1.94 3.56 2.74
N PRO A 80 3.10 3.61 3.43
CA PRO A 80 4.13 2.58 3.33
C PRO A 80 3.71 1.32 4.09
N ILE A 81 3.75 0.17 3.40
CA ILE A 81 3.33 -1.14 3.91
C ILE A 81 4.47 -2.14 3.72
N SER A 82 4.86 -2.83 4.78
CA SER A 82 5.80 -3.95 4.71
C SER A 82 5.13 -5.15 4.05
N THR A 83 5.69 -5.61 2.95
CA THR A 83 5.21 -6.78 2.19
C THR A 83 6.29 -7.84 2.07
N SER A 84 5.97 -9.01 1.52
CA SER A 84 6.95 -10.05 1.20
C SER A 84 7.96 -9.63 0.11
N ASP A 85 7.67 -8.55 -0.64
CA ASP A 85 8.59 -7.97 -1.63
C ASP A 85 9.01 -6.54 -1.26
N GLY A 86 9.37 -6.31 -0.01
CA GLY A 86 9.85 -5.02 0.47
C GLY A 86 8.72 -4.10 0.93
N VAL A 87 8.97 -2.79 0.91
CA VAL A 87 7.98 -1.78 1.31
C VAL A 87 7.33 -1.21 0.05
N LYS A 88 6.01 -1.36 -0.03
CA LYS A 88 5.16 -0.77 -1.09
C LYS A 88 4.34 0.36 -0.48
N ALA A 89 4.01 1.35 -1.29
CA ALA A 89 3.19 2.48 -0.84
C ALA A 89 1.82 2.41 -1.53
N ALA A 90 0.75 2.24 -0.76
CA ALA A 90 -0.61 2.34 -1.29
C ALA A 90 -0.98 3.80 -1.50
N ASP A 91 -1.58 4.12 -2.65
CA ASP A 91 -1.97 5.49 -3.01
C ASP A 91 -2.94 6.10 -2.00
N VAL A 92 -3.93 5.32 -1.59
CA VAL A 92 -4.86 5.64 -0.50
C VAL A 92 -5.06 4.38 0.33
N ALA A 93 -5.20 4.54 1.63
CA ALA A 93 -5.49 3.44 2.55
C ALA A 93 -6.49 3.88 3.61
N TRP A 94 -7.27 2.94 4.10
CA TRP A 94 -8.15 3.15 5.24
C TRP A 94 -7.83 2.12 6.33
N VAL A 95 -7.64 2.62 7.54
CA VAL A 95 -7.30 1.84 8.74
C VAL A 95 -8.41 2.01 9.76
N ASP A 96 -8.84 0.92 10.36
CA ASP A 96 -9.81 0.93 11.45
C ASP A 96 -9.29 1.73 12.66
N GLU A 97 -10.18 2.43 13.35
CA GLU A 97 -9.86 3.28 14.52
C GLU A 97 -9.13 2.50 15.63
N GLU A 98 -9.45 1.21 15.80
CA GLU A 98 -8.79 0.34 16.78
C GLU A 98 -7.28 0.22 16.54
N ARG A 99 -6.82 0.42 15.32
CA ARG A 99 -5.42 0.38 14.91
C ARG A 99 -4.73 1.74 14.82
N ALA A 100 -5.41 2.81 15.23
CA ALA A 100 -4.88 4.18 15.15
C ALA A 100 -3.51 4.38 15.81
N THR A 101 -3.18 3.57 16.83
CA THR A 101 -1.88 3.61 17.50
C THR A 101 -0.73 3.11 16.64
N GLU A 102 -0.97 2.13 15.76
CA GLU A 102 0.04 1.58 14.84
C GLU A 102 0.59 2.69 13.93
N ILE A 103 -0.29 3.53 13.40
CA ILE A 103 0.05 4.64 12.50
C ILE A 103 1.01 5.65 13.15
N LYS A 104 0.91 5.85 14.47
CA LYS A 104 1.72 6.83 15.20
C LYS A 104 3.11 6.33 15.54
N THR A 105 3.31 5.04 15.59
CA THR A 105 4.52 4.39 16.12
C THR A 105 5.35 3.68 15.07
N GLU A 106 4.78 3.31 13.94
CA GLU A 106 5.45 2.56 12.89
C GLU A 106 5.97 3.47 11.77
N VAL A 107 7.17 3.20 11.27
CA VAL A 107 7.77 3.88 10.12
C VAL A 107 7.17 3.38 8.79
N CYS A 108 6.70 2.13 8.78
CA CYS A 108 5.84 1.54 7.76
C CYS A 108 4.92 0.55 8.45
N LEU A 109 3.71 0.37 7.96
CA LEU A 109 2.76 -0.55 8.57
C LEU A 109 3.20 -2.01 8.36
N VAL A 110 3.37 -2.77 9.44
CA VAL A 110 3.77 -4.19 9.39
C VAL A 110 2.60 -5.12 9.02
N ARG A 111 1.38 -4.64 9.22
CA ARG A 111 0.14 -5.25 8.75
C ARG A 111 -0.58 -4.25 7.83
N ALA A 112 -0.95 -4.69 6.63
CA ALA A 112 -1.65 -3.82 5.69
C ALA A 112 -2.93 -3.22 6.30
N PRO A 113 -3.32 -2.01 5.87
CA PRO A 113 -4.64 -1.43 6.13
C PRO A 113 -5.78 -2.37 5.72
N GLU A 114 -6.95 -2.20 6.32
CA GLU A 114 -8.15 -2.97 5.96
C GLU A 114 -8.53 -2.75 4.51
N ILE A 115 -8.36 -1.52 4.00
CA ILE A 115 -8.54 -1.17 2.59
C ILE A 115 -7.24 -0.56 2.06
N CYS A 116 -6.68 -1.14 0.98
CA CYS A 116 -5.59 -0.58 0.20
C CYS A 116 -6.09 -0.20 -1.19
N VAL A 117 -5.83 1.02 -1.64
CA VAL A 117 -6.27 1.52 -2.95
C VAL A 117 -5.07 1.92 -3.80
N GLU A 118 -5.04 1.44 -5.04
CA GLU A 118 -4.12 1.89 -6.07
C GLU A 118 -4.87 2.69 -7.14
N VAL A 119 -4.35 3.84 -7.48
CA VAL A 119 -4.83 4.68 -8.59
C VAL A 119 -3.93 4.44 -9.80
N LEU A 120 -4.46 3.84 -10.84
CA LEU A 120 -3.64 3.39 -11.96
C LEU A 120 -3.18 4.54 -12.85
N PRO A 121 -1.86 4.73 -13.05
CA PRO A 121 -1.35 5.52 -14.14
C PRO A 121 -1.50 4.77 -15.49
N PRO A 122 -1.40 5.50 -16.63
CA PRO A 122 -1.54 4.90 -17.96
C PRO A 122 -0.54 3.78 -18.29
N SER A 123 0.56 3.71 -17.55
CA SER A 123 1.71 2.83 -17.86
C SER A 123 1.70 1.49 -17.14
N ASN A 124 0.81 1.26 -16.17
CA ASN A 124 0.83 0.01 -15.41
C ASN A 124 0.36 -1.19 -16.25
N THR A 125 1.09 -2.28 -16.14
CA THR A 125 0.70 -3.56 -16.73
C THR A 125 -0.25 -4.32 -15.81
N VAL A 126 -1.05 -5.20 -16.39
CA VAL A 126 -1.96 -6.10 -15.63
C VAL A 126 -1.18 -6.97 -14.64
N ALA A 127 0.04 -7.37 -14.99
CA ALA A 127 0.90 -8.18 -14.13
C ALA A 127 1.34 -7.42 -12.86
N GLU A 128 1.79 -6.18 -13.00
CA GLU A 128 2.19 -5.33 -11.87
C GLU A 128 1.00 -5.06 -10.91
N ILE A 129 -0.19 -4.84 -11.46
CA ILE A 129 -1.40 -4.62 -10.67
C ILE A 129 -1.73 -5.88 -9.84
N ARG A 130 -1.70 -7.07 -10.48
CA ARG A 130 -1.97 -8.34 -9.81
C ARG A 130 -0.95 -8.64 -8.72
N GLU A 131 0.32 -8.33 -8.97
CA GLU A 131 1.39 -8.49 -7.98
C GLU A 131 1.13 -7.60 -6.75
N LYS A 132 0.84 -6.32 -6.92
CA LYS A 132 0.51 -5.42 -5.81
C LYS A 132 -0.73 -5.88 -5.03
N ILE A 133 -1.78 -6.32 -5.70
CA ILE A 133 -2.97 -6.88 -5.06
C ILE A 133 -2.59 -8.07 -4.17
N ALA A 134 -1.80 -9.01 -4.69
CA ALA A 134 -1.34 -10.18 -3.94
C ALA A 134 -0.51 -9.78 -2.71
N LEU A 135 0.45 -8.86 -2.87
CA LEU A 135 1.31 -8.39 -1.79
C LEU A 135 0.52 -7.74 -0.65
N TYR A 136 -0.50 -6.93 -0.95
CA TYR A 136 -1.34 -6.32 0.08
C TYR A 136 -2.21 -7.33 0.82
N PHE A 137 -2.76 -8.33 0.12
CA PHE A 137 -3.49 -9.42 0.78
C PHE A 137 -2.59 -10.28 1.66
N GLU A 138 -1.39 -10.65 1.19
CA GLU A 138 -0.38 -11.36 1.98
C GLU A 138 0.02 -10.58 3.23
N ALA A 139 0.08 -9.24 3.14
CA ALA A 139 0.36 -8.36 4.25
C ALA A 139 -0.85 -8.16 5.20
N GLY A 140 -2.03 -8.70 4.88
CA GLY A 140 -3.21 -8.71 5.74
C GLY A 140 -4.31 -7.70 5.39
N ALA A 141 -4.31 -7.11 4.18
CA ALA A 141 -5.43 -6.31 3.71
C ALA A 141 -6.70 -7.17 3.61
N ARG A 142 -7.84 -6.58 3.94
CA ARG A 142 -9.16 -7.23 3.78
C ARG A 142 -9.73 -6.96 2.41
N GLU A 143 -9.52 -5.75 1.90
CA GLU A 143 -9.89 -5.36 0.55
C GLU A 143 -8.75 -4.62 -0.15
N VAL A 144 -8.60 -4.85 -1.44
CA VAL A 144 -7.73 -4.07 -2.31
C VAL A 144 -8.58 -3.51 -3.43
N TRP A 145 -8.48 -2.20 -3.64
CA TRP A 145 -9.26 -1.50 -4.65
C TRP A 145 -8.36 -0.93 -5.73
N ILE A 146 -8.85 -0.94 -6.96
CA ILE A 146 -8.17 -0.33 -8.10
C ILE A 146 -9.06 0.77 -8.66
N CYS A 147 -8.55 1.99 -8.69
CA CYS A 147 -9.15 3.11 -9.40
C CYS A 147 -8.51 3.21 -10.79
N ASN A 148 -9.27 2.89 -11.82
CA ASN A 148 -8.81 2.96 -13.20
C ASN A 148 -8.66 4.41 -13.71
N GLN A 149 -8.10 4.57 -14.90
CA GLN A 149 -7.88 5.89 -15.51
C GLN A 149 -9.18 6.66 -15.74
N ASP A 150 -10.24 5.97 -16.10
CA ASP A 150 -11.57 6.55 -16.33
C ASP A 150 -12.38 6.77 -15.03
N GLY A 151 -11.79 6.46 -13.88
CA GLY A 151 -12.44 6.57 -12.57
C GLY A 151 -13.26 5.35 -12.17
N THR A 152 -13.32 4.30 -13.00
CA THR A 152 -13.99 3.04 -12.63
C THR A 152 -13.27 2.38 -11.47
N MET A 153 -14.02 1.97 -10.45
CA MET A 153 -13.50 1.27 -9.27
C MET A 153 -13.67 -0.25 -9.40
N HIS A 154 -12.61 -1.00 -9.14
CA HIS A 154 -12.63 -2.44 -9.01
C HIS A 154 -12.31 -2.84 -7.58
N PHE A 155 -13.11 -3.72 -7.00
CA PHE A 155 -12.96 -4.18 -5.62
C PHE A 155 -12.55 -5.65 -5.60
N TYR A 156 -11.56 -5.99 -4.76
CA TYR A 156 -11.05 -7.35 -4.58
C TYR A 156 -11.10 -7.69 -3.09
N TYR A 157 -11.45 -8.94 -2.74
CA TYR A 157 -11.49 -9.44 -1.36
C TYR A 157 -10.73 -10.75 -1.21
N ASP A 158 -10.26 -11.03 0.00
CA ASP A 158 -9.75 -12.32 0.45
C ASP A 158 -8.69 -12.96 -0.47
N GLY A 159 -7.82 -12.16 -1.06
CA GLY A 159 -6.80 -12.65 -1.98
C GLY A 159 -7.34 -13.18 -3.32
N ASN A 160 -8.64 -13.05 -3.55
CA ASN A 160 -9.28 -13.46 -4.79
C ASN A 160 -9.06 -12.39 -5.87
N THR A 161 -8.67 -12.83 -7.07
CA THR A 161 -8.45 -11.95 -8.23
C THR A 161 -9.72 -11.60 -9.00
N ASN A 162 -10.89 -12.06 -8.54
CA ASN A 162 -12.17 -11.74 -9.14
C ASN A 162 -12.63 -10.35 -8.69
N ILE A 163 -12.99 -9.51 -9.65
CA ILE A 163 -13.58 -8.20 -9.39
C ILE A 163 -14.96 -8.40 -8.80
N ARG A 164 -15.25 -7.65 -7.73
CA ARG A 164 -16.56 -7.58 -7.09
C ARG A 164 -17.29 -6.32 -7.51
N GLU A 165 -18.61 -6.35 -7.44
CA GLU A 165 -19.46 -5.23 -7.84
C GLU A 165 -19.38 -4.05 -6.87
N ARG A 166 -19.08 -4.31 -5.58
CA ARG A 166 -18.98 -3.31 -4.52
C ARG A 166 -18.08 -3.77 -3.38
N SER A 167 -17.65 -2.83 -2.55
CA SER A 167 -16.94 -3.11 -1.30
C SER A 167 -17.88 -3.76 -0.25
N GLU A 168 -17.36 -4.66 0.57
CA GLU A 168 -18.04 -5.17 1.77
C GLU A 168 -17.83 -4.26 2.96
N ILE A 169 -16.63 -3.66 3.11
CA ILE A 169 -16.32 -2.74 4.20
C ILE A 169 -17.04 -1.41 4.01
N CYS A 170 -17.14 -0.92 2.77
CA CYS A 170 -17.78 0.34 2.41
C CYS A 170 -18.81 0.14 1.27
N PRO A 171 -19.98 -0.49 1.54
CA PRO A 171 -20.95 -0.83 0.49
C PRO A 171 -21.51 0.37 -0.29
N ASP A 172 -21.48 1.56 0.33
CA ASP A 172 -21.97 2.81 -0.27
C ASP A 172 -20.89 3.53 -1.10
N PHE A 173 -19.67 2.96 -1.18
CA PHE A 173 -18.62 3.55 -2.01
C PHE A 173 -18.98 3.41 -3.50
N PRO A 174 -18.90 4.50 -4.29
CA PRO A 174 -19.33 4.47 -5.68
C PRO A 174 -18.40 3.60 -6.54
N THR A 175 -18.97 2.98 -7.56
CA THR A 175 -18.23 2.21 -8.58
C THR A 175 -17.58 3.09 -9.64
N GLN A 176 -17.89 4.39 -9.64
CA GLN A 176 -17.35 5.39 -10.55
C GLN A 176 -17.00 6.66 -9.77
N ILE A 177 -15.75 7.10 -9.87
CA ILE A 177 -15.28 8.38 -9.33
C ILE A 177 -15.48 9.45 -10.38
N GLU A 178 -16.30 10.44 -10.08
CA GLU A 178 -16.43 11.64 -10.89
C GLU A 178 -15.20 12.56 -10.66
N LEU A 179 -14.62 13.03 -11.75
CA LEU A 179 -13.37 13.79 -11.78
C LEU A 179 -13.61 15.25 -12.15
#